data_3d3799f1e61014b945944140a1651b36
#
_entry.id   3d3799f1e61014b945944140a1651b36
#
_cell.length_a   1.000
_cell.length_b   1.000
_cell.length_c   1.000
_cell.angle_alpha   90.00
_cell.angle_beta   90.00
_cell.angle_gamma   90.00
#
_symmetry.space_group_name_H-M   'P 1'
#
loop_
_entity.id
_entity.type
_entity.pdbx_description
1 polymer ?
#
loop_
_entity_poly.entity_id
_entity_poly.type
_entity_poly.pdbx_seq_one_letter_code
_entity_poly.pdbx_strand_id
1 'polypeptide(L)'
;MLADLHMHSTFSDGKLTIPELVDLFGSRGFGVIAITDHLCEDVTPIGKAARYLGRTLTPATFPLYLEILKSEAERAREQYGMLVLPGFELTKNSALNHRSAHMLGIGISEYVPASADPLELARAIRVQGAVAIAAHPVHTRKVEKQTYHLWDRREELAAELDAWEVASGPYLFDEVLRSGLPMVASGDLHQPEQLSSWKTVFECEKHPEAVLDAIRKQELSFRFFQDSIYGKEQLHDVRVGDLGVGALPDAV
;
A
#
# COMPACT_ATOMS: atom_id res chain seq x y z
N MET A 1 -0.59 -13.80 -9.92
CA MET A 1 -1.20 -13.84 -8.57
C MET A 1 -1.86 -12.51 -8.29
N LEU A 2 -3.14 -12.50 -7.87
CA LEU A 2 -3.81 -11.27 -7.44
C LEU A 2 -3.25 -10.82 -6.10
N ALA A 3 -2.94 -9.54 -5.96
CA ALA A 3 -2.32 -8.98 -4.77
C ALA A 3 -2.97 -7.66 -4.33
N ASP A 4 -3.07 -7.44 -3.03
CA ASP A 4 -3.34 -6.12 -2.44
C ASP A 4 -2.19 -5.72 -1.52
N LEU A 5 -1.59 -4.57 -1.80
CA LEU A 5 -0.35 -4.13 -1.17
C LEU A 5 -0.55 -3.00 -0.14
N HIS A 6 -1.81 -2.59 0.10
CA HIS A 6 -2.12 -1.49 1.00
C HIS A 6 -3.43 -1.75 1.75
N MET A 7 -3.32 -2.03 3.04
CA MET A 7 -4.47 -2.24 3.93
C MET A 7 -4.11 -2.02 5.39
N HIS A 8 -5.11 -1.69 6.17
CA HIS A 8 -5.00 -1.34 7.58
C HIS A 8 -5.76 -2.33 8.47
N SER A 9 -5.14 -2.68 9.58
CA SER A 9 -5.74 -3.50 10.63
C SER A 9 -6.14 -2.66 11.85
N THR A 10 -6.62 -3.34 12.89
CA THR A 10 -6.87 -2.72 14.20
C THR A 10 -5.62 -2.26 14.95
N PHE A 11 -4.43 -2.46 14.38
CA PHE A 11 -3.19 -1.84 14.89
C PHE A 11 -3.10 -0.35 14.55
N SER A 12 -3.89 0.11 13.58
CA SER A 12 -4.05 1.53 13.27
C SER A 12 -5.54 1.93 13.27
N ASP A 13 -6.14 2.13 12.14
CA ASP A 13 -7.52 2.61 12.00
C ASP A 13 -8.40 1.72 11.12
N GLY A 14 -7.88 0.57 10.71
CA GLY A 14 -8.67 -0.47 10.08
C GLY A 14 -9.68 -1.10 11.03
N LYS A 15 -10.76 -1.65 10.49
CA LYS A 15 -11.83 -2.30 11.28
C LYS A 15 -11.59 -3.78 11.55
N LEU A 16 -10.72 -4.43 10.77
CA LEU A 16 -10.43 -5.85 10.88
C LEU A 16 -9.10 -6.09 11.61
N THR A 17 -9.04 -7.16 12.36
CA THR A 17 -7.79 -7.69 12.90
C THR A 17 -6.96 -8.32 11.78
N ILE A 18 -5.66 -8.53 12.00
CA ILE A 18 -4.78 -9.21 11.03
C ILE A 18 -5.32 -10.60 10.64
N PRO A 19 -5.75 -11.47 11.57
CA PRO A 19 -6.38 -12.76 11.20
C PRO A 19 -7.61 -12.61 10.32
N GLU A 20 -8.50 -11.64 10.62
CA GLU A 20 -9.70 -11.39 9.81
C GLU A 20 -9.36 -10.86 8.41
N LEU A 21 -8.32 -10.05 8.25
CA LEU A 21 -7.79 -9.64 6.94
C LEU A 21 -7.28 -10.85 6.15
N VAL A 22 -6.49 -11.71 6.79
CA VAL A 22 -5.99 -12.95 6.16
C VAL A 22 -7.15 -13.83 5.67
N ASP A 23 -8.20 -14.00 6.47
CA ASP A 23 -9.37 -14.80 6.10
C ASP A 23 -10.21 -14.12 5.00
N LEU A 24 -10.34 -12.79 5.06
CA LEU A 24 -11.06 -12.01 4.05
C LEU A 24 -10.44 -12.18 2.66
N PHE A 25 -9.14 -11.98 2.55
CA PHE A 25 -8.42 -12.04 1.27
C PHE A 25 -8.17 -13.50 0.83
N GLY A 26 -7.78 -14.36 1.78
CA GLY A 26 -7.49 -15.77 1.49
C GLY A 26 -8.69 -16.53 0.95
N SER A 27 -9.89 -16.34 1.54
CA SER A 27 -11.13 -16.96 1.07
C SER A 27 -11.56 -16.48 -0.34
N ARG A 28 -11.00 -15.39 -0.83
CA ARG A 28 -11.28 -14.82 -2.16
C ARG A 28 -10.19 -15.13 -3.19
N GLY A 29 -9.23 -15.99 -2.82
CA GLY A 29 -8.20 -16.49 -3.73
C GLY A 29 -7.08 -15.49 -4.04
N PHE A 30 -6.86 -14.50 -3.18
CA PHE A 30 -5.68 -13.66 -3.30
C PHE A 30 -4.41 -14.49 -3.11
N GLY A 31 -3.39 -14.18 -3.89
CA GLY A 31 -2.10 -14.86 -3.81
C GLY A 31 -1.11 -14.16 -2.90
N VAL A 32 -1.24 -12.85 -2.74
CA VAL A 32 -0.36 -12.00 -1.92
C VAL A 32 -1.16 -10.88 -1.27
N ILE A 33 -0.87 -10.59 -0.01
CA ILE A 33 -1.29 -9.35 0.66
C ILE A 33 -0.11 -8.72 1.39
N ALA A 34 -0.10 -7.39 1.51
CA ALA A 34 0.78 -6.69 2.44
C ALA A 34 -0.09 -5.90 3.43
N ILE A 35 0.13 -6.10 4.73
CA ILE A 35 -0.57 -5.35 5.78
C ILE A 35 0.33 -4.19 6.17
N THR A 36 -0.20 -2.96 6.09
CA THR A 36 0.58 -1.72 6.09
C THR A 36 0.00 -0.70 7.05
N ASP A 37 -0.19 -1.09 8.31
CA ASP A 37 -0.73 -0.21 9.34
C ASP A 37 0.04 1.11 9.45
N HIS A 38 -0.66 2.21 9.76
CA HIS A 38 -0.07 3.52 9.91
C HIS A 38 1.05 3.55 10.93
N LEU A 39 2.17 4.18 10.54
CA LEU A 39 3.27 4.57 11.41
C LEU A 39 3.41 6.08 11.31
N CYS A 40 2.70 6.80 12.20
CA CYS A 40 2.63 8.25 12.17
C CYS A 40 3.88 8.89 12.77
N GLU A 41 4.30 10.02 12.20
CA GLU A 41 5.32 10.87 12.85
C GLU A 41 4.81 11.35 14.22
N ASP A 42 5.69 11.44 15.20
CA ASP A 42 5.36 11.81 16.59
C ASP A 42 5.64 13.27 16.94
N VAL A 43 6.12 14.04 15.98
CA VAL A 43 6.47 15.46 16.16
C VAL A 43 5.29 16.41 15.98
N THR A 44 4.29 16.03 15.18
CA THR A 44 3.11 16.86 14.92
C THR A 44 1.99 16.63 15.94
N PRO A 45 1.10 17.62 16.17
CA PRO A 45 -0.10 17.42 16.99
C PRO A 45 -1.00 16.28 16.52
N ILE A 46 -1.11 16.08 15.19
CA ILE A 46 -1.94 15.03 14.58
C ILE A 46 -1.33 13.66 14.89
N GLY A 47 -0.02 13.48 14.68
CA GLY A 47 0.66 12.23 14.99
C GLY A 47 0.64 11.89 16.49
N LYS A 48 0.79 12.90 17.36
CA LYS A 48 0.63 12.73 18.82
C LYS A 48 -0.79 12.27 19.19
N ALA A 49 -1.81 12.83 18.54
CA ALA A 49 -3.19 12.42 18.73
C ALA A 49 -3.43 10.97 18.25
N ALA A 50 -2.91 10.59 17.08
CA ALA A 50 -2.99 9.22 16.57
C ALA A 50 -2.35 8.21 17.54
N ARG A 51 -1.17 8.55 18.09
CA ARG A 51 -0.48 7.75 19.11
C ARG A 51 -1.30 7.63 20.40
N TYR A 52 -1.84 8.73 20.90
CA TYR A 52 -2.68 8.74 22.11
C TYR A 52 -3.93 7.88 21.94
N LEU A 53 -4.53 7.88 20.75
CA LEU A 53 -5.72 7.09 20.41
C LEU A 53 -5.40 5.63 20.06
N GLY A 54 -4.13 5.21 20.06
CA GLY A 54 -3.71 3.86 19.67
C GLY A 54 -3.95 3.55 18.19
N ARG A 55 -3.94 4.56 17.33
CA ARG A 55 -4.19 4.44 15.88
C ARG A 55 -2.91 4.53 15.03
N THR A 56 -1.82 4.05 15.57
CA THR A 56 -0.53 4.03 14.88
C THR A 56 0.42 3.03 15.52
N LEU A 57 1.25 2.42 14.72
CA LEU A 57 2.37 1.62 15.19
C LEU A 57 3.36 2.50 15.96
N THR A 58 3.94 1.94 17.00
CA THR A 58 4.96 2.59 17.84
C THR A 58 6.14 1.64 18.03
N PRO A 59 7.32 2.12 18.48
CA PRO A 59 8.44 1.23 18.82
C PRO A 59 8.05 0.14 19.84
N ALA A 60 7.07 0.40 20.70
CA ALA A 60 6.62 -0.56 21.71
C ALA A 60 5.65 -1.62 21.13
N THR A 61 4.80 -1.25 20.17
CA THR A 61 3.82 -2.18 19.57
C THR A 61 4.35 -2.91 18.34
N PHE A 62 5.38 -2.37 17.69
CA PHE A 62 5.91 -2.91 16.44
C PHE A 62 6.44 -4.34 16.53
N PRO A 63 7.16 -4.76 17.61
CA PRO A 63 7.59 -6.15 17.75
C PRO A 63 6.41 -7.14 17.79
N LEU A 64 5.35 -6.82 18.54
CA LEU A 64 4.14 -7.63 18.61
C LEU A 64 3.41 -7.69 17.25
N TYR A 65 3.37 -6.57 16.55
CA TYR A 65 2.82 -6.49 15.20
C TYR A 65 3.53 -7.46 14.24
N LEU A 66 4.86 -7.45 14.22
CA LEU A 66 5.65 -8.37 13.38
C LEU A 66 5.48 -9.84 13.79
N GLU A 67 5.37 -10.13 15.09
CA GLU A 67 5.14 -11.49 15.59
C GLU A 67 3.79 -12.03 15.10
N ILE A 68 2.72 -11.23 15.18
CA ILE A 68 1.41 -11.61 14.69
C ILE A 68 1.42 -11.78 13.17
N LEU A 69 2.04 -10.87 12.42
CA LEU A 69 2.18 -10.99 10.96
C LEU A 69 2.90 -12.27 10.56
N LYS A 70 3.97 -12.63 11.26
CA LYS A 70 4.71 -13.87 11.02
C LYS A 70 3.85 -15.10 11.25
N SER A 71 3.14 -15.16 12.37
CA SER A 71 2.22 -16.27 12.68
C SER A 71 1.10 -16.40 11.64
N GLU A 72 0.52 -15.27 11.24
CA GLU A 72 -0.55 -15.24 10.25
C GLU A 72 -0.04 -15.52 8.82
N ALA A 73 1.21 -15.18 8.51
CA ALA A 73 1.82 -15.57 7.22
C ALA A 73 1.99 -17.09 7.11
N GLU A 74 2.36 -17.77 8.19
CA GLU A 74 2.43 -19.23 8.24
C GLU A 74 1.02 -19.84 8.05
N ARG A 75 0.03 -19.35 8.79
CA ARG A 75 -1.37 -19.78 8.69
C ARG A 75 -1.95 -19.53 7.28
N ALA A 76 -1.72 -18.35 6.72
CA ALA A 76 -2.20 -17.99 5.38
C ALA A 76 -1.62 -18.89 4.29
N ARG A 77 -0.33 -19.22 4.41
CA ARG A 77 0.34 -20.12 3.50
C ARG A 77 -0.26 -21.53 3.55
N GLU A 78 -0.51 -22.05 4.76
CA GLU A 78 -1.04 -23.41 4.96
C GLU A 78 -2.51 -23.50 4.54
N GLN A 79 -3.33 -22.52 4.91
CA GLN A 79 -4.78 -22.57 4.72
C GLN A 79 -5.22 -22.11 3.33
N TYR A 80 -4.56 -21.10 2.77
CA TYR A 80 -4.97 -20.43 1.53
C TYR A 80 -3.90 -20.49 0.43
N GLY A 81 -2.69 -20.93 0.73
CA GLY A 81 -1.55 -20.80 -0.17
C GLY A 81 -1.23 -19.33 -0.48
N MET A 82 -1.54 -18.40 0.40
CA MET A 82 -1.36 -16.95 0.25
C MET A 82 -0.11 -16.47 0.97
N LEU A 83 0.64 -15.53 0.36
CA LEU A 83 1.72 -14.81 1.03
C LEU A 83 1.15 -13.62 1.80
N VAL A 84 1.64 -13.40 3.02
CA VAL A 84 1.43 -12.18 3.80
C VAL A 84 2.77 -11.51 3.98
N LEU A 85 2.93 -10.31 3.44
CA LEU A 85 4.15 -9.52 3.55
C LEU A 85 4.00 -8.51 4.70
N PRO A 86 5.01 -8.39 5.57
CA PRO A 86 5.01 -7.35 6.59
C PRO A 86 5.23 -5.99 5.94
N GLY A 87 4.45 -5.00 6.37
CA GLY A 87 4.56 -3.63 5.88
C GLY A 87 4.19 -2.61 6.94
N PHE A 88 4.32 -1.36 6.58
CA PHE A 88 3.78 -0.20 7.28
C PHE A 88 3.50 0.93 6.28
N GLU A 89 2.66 1.86 6.66
CA GLU A 89 2.53 3.13 5.98
C GLU A 89 3.10 4.25 6.85
N LEU A 90 4.28 4.77 6.46
CA LEU A 90 4.85 5.96 7.07
C LEU A 90 3.97 7.17 6.79
N THR A 91 3.35 7.72 7.83
CA THR A 91 2.32 8.74 7.71
C THR A 91 2.81 10.06 8.30
N LYS A 92 3.07 11.00 7.42
CA LYS A 92 3.42 12.39 7.76
C LYS A 92 2.21 13.28 7.50
N ASN A 93 1.51 13.66 8.54
CA ASN A 93 0.37 14.58 8.48
C ASN A 93 0.74 15.94 9.07
N SER A 94 0.74 16.97 8.24
CA SER A 94 1.08 18.34 8.64
C SER A 94 -0.11 19.27 8.38
N ALA A 95 -0.32 20.24 9.25
CA ALA A 95 -1.23 21.35 9.00
C ALA A 95 -0.82 22.18 7.76
N LEU A 96 0.43 22.06 7.35
CA LEU A 96 0.95 22.63 6.11
C LEU A 96 0.95 21.54 5.04
N ASN A 97 -0.07 21.53 4.21
CA ASN A 97 -0.35 20.52 3.18
C ASN A 97 0.85 20.06 2.33
N HIS A 98 1.81 20.97 2.08
CA HIS A 98 3.01 20.68 1.28
C HIS A 98 4.07 19.82 2.02
N ARG A 99 3.81 19.40 3.26
CA ARG A 99 4.70 18.54 4.06
C ARG A 99 4.08 17.20 4.42
N SER A 100 2.87 16.95 3.98
CA SER A 100 2.21 15.66 4.23
C SER A 100 2.55 14.66 3.15
N ALA A 101 2.90 13.45 3.56
CA ALA A 101 3.34 12.37 2.69
C ALA A 101 2.98 11.03 3.30
N HIS A 102 2.50 10.10 2.49
CA HIS A 102 2.30 8.72 2.87
C HIS A 102 3.19 7.81 2.01
N MET A 103 3.89 6.89 2.65
CA MET A 103 4.86 6.00 1.99
C MET A 103 4.75 4.59 2.57
N LEU A 104 4.49 3.61 1.71
CA LEU A 104 4.51 2.21 2.11
C LEU A 104 5.95 1.70 2.17
N GLY A 105 6.25 0.91 3.21
CA GLY A 105 7.37 0.00 3.23
C GLY A 105 6.83 -1.43 3.22
N ILE A 106 7.22 -2.25 2.24
CA ILE A 106 6.74 -3.63 2.12
C ILE A 106 7.92 -4.59 2.14
N GLY A 107 7.83 -5.65 2.94
CA GLY A 107 8.93 -6.57 3.20
C GLY A 107 9.85 -6.06 4.31
N ILE A 108 9.32 -5.23 5.22
CA ILE A 108 10.07 -4.61 6.32
C ILE A 108 10.36 -5.62 7.45
N SER A 109 11.46 -5.38 8.15
CA SER A 109 11.86 -6.14 9.33
C SER A 109 12.15 -5.26 10.55
N GLU A 110 12.33 -3.96 10.35
CA GLU A 110 12.71 -3.01 11.38
C GLU A 110 11.81 -1.78 11.38
N TYR A 111 11.64 -1.19 12.57
CA TYR A 111 10.92 0.05 12.75
C TYR A 111 11.67 1.23 12.12
N VAL A 112 10.96 2.05 11.34
CA VAL A 112 11.50 3.29 10.74
C VAL A 112 10.76 4.49 11.34
N PRO A 113 11.44 5.39 12.06
CA PRO A 113 10.80 6.61 12.59
C PRO A 113 10.32 7.53 11.47
N ALA A 114 9.02 7.82 11.40
CA ALA A 114 8.40 8.58 10.31
C ALA A 114 8.75 10.10 10.28
N SER A 115 9.56 10.60 11.21
CA SER A 115 9.85 12.03 11.33
C SER A 115 10.91 12.55 10.34
N ALA A 116 11.69 11.66 9.71
CA ALA A 116 12.74 12.02 8.77
C ALA A 116 12.18 12.58 7.44
N ASP A 117 13.07 13.11 6.59
CA ASP A 117 12.71 13.52 5.24
C ASP A 117 12.28 12.31 4.38
N PRO A 118 11.31 12.45 3.46
CA PRO A 118 10.86 11.35 2.60
C PRO A 118 12.00 10.61 1.87
N LEU A 119 13.05 11.30 1.46
CA LEU A 119 14.21 10.69 0.81
C LEU A 119 14.96 9.75 1.78
N GLU A 120 15.16 10.19 3.00
CA GLU A 120 15.81 9.39 4.06
C GLU A 120 14.92 8.20 4.46
N LEU A 121 13.59 8.38 4.49
CA LEU A 121 12.63 7.32 4.79
C LEU A 121 12.65 6.23 3.71
N ALA A 122 12.64 6.61 2.42
CA ALA A 122 12.74 5.67 1.32
C ALA A 122 14.03 4.83 1.41
N ARG A 123 15.17 5.49 1.68
CA ARG A 123 16.46 4.82 1.88
C ARG A 123 16.45 3.86 3.08
N ALA A 124 15.86 4.28 4.21
CA ALA A 124 15.75 3.45 5.40
C ALA A 124 14.89 2.19 5.19
N ILE A 125 13.85 2.28 4.35
CA ILE A 125 13.08 1.12 3.91
C ILE A 125 13.94 0.20 3.04
N ARG A 126 14.59 0.74 2.00
CA ARG A 126 15.37 -0.04 1.03
C ARG A 126 16.59 -0.73 1.62
N VAL A 127 17.23 -0.15 2.63
CA VAL A 127 18.36 -0.78 3.34
C VAL A 127 17.97 -2.11 3.99
N GLN A 128 16.68 -2.30 4.35
CA GLN A 128 16.16 -3.56 4.87
C GLN A 128 15.92 -4.62 3.76
N GLY A 129 16.16 -4.31 2.49
CA GLY A 129 15.74 -5.14 1.36
C GLY A 129 14.27 -4.98 0.97
N ALA A 130 13.52 -4.15 1.69
CA ALA A 130 12.12 -3.83 1.46
C ALA A 130 11.94 -2.90 0.24
N VAL A 131 10.71 -2.74 -0.24
CA VAL A 131 10.36 -1.76 -1.29
C VAL A 131 9.67 -0.55 -0.68
N ALA A 132 10.00 0.63 -1.19
CA ALA A 132 9.42 1.91 -0.81
C ALA A 132 8.46 2.40 -1.91
N ILE A 133 7.19 2.66 -1.57
CA ILE A 133 6.13 3.01 -2.52
C ILE A 133 5.47 4.31 -2.08
N ALA A 134 5.28 5.26 -2.99
CA ALA A 134 4.47 6.44 -2.73
C ALA A 134 2.98 6.06 -2.71
N ALA A 135 2.35 6.16 -1.53
CA ALA A 135 0.93 5.86 -1.36
C ALA A 135 0.06 7.02 -1.88
N HIS A 136 -0.99 6.72 -2.64
CA HIS A 136 -2.01 7.64 -3.18
C HIS A 136 -1.51 9.09 -3.40
N PRO A 137 -0.43 9.30 -4.17
CA PRO A 137 0.35 10.54 -4.15
C PRO A 137 -0.40 11.74 -4.75
N VAL A 138 -1.45 11.51 -5.53
CA VAL A 138 -2.24 12.56 -6.18
C VAL A 138 -3.73 12.55 -5.81
N HIS A 139 -4.27 11.43 -5.32
CA HIS A 139 -5.67 11.33 -4.90
C HIS A 139 -6.02 12.38 -3.84
N THR A 140 -5.19 12.51 -2.84
CA THR A 140 -5.35 13.46 -1.74
C THR A 140 -5.30 14.92 -2.17
N ARG A 141 -4.73 15.23 -3.33
CA ARG A 141 -4.84 16.58 -3.93
C ARG A 141 -6.27 16.96 -4.27
N LYS A 142 -7.11 16.00 -4.69
CA LYS A 142 -8.52 16.24 -5.06
C LYS A 142 -9.46 16.18 -3.85
N VAL A 143 -9.20 15.28 -2.91
CA VAL A 143 -10.05 15.00 -1.74
C VAL A 143 -9.42 15.57 -0.47
N GLU A 144 -8.15 15.28 -0.24
CA GLU A 144 -7.35 15.70 0.90
C GLU A 144 -6.03 16.27 0.39
N LYS A 145 -5.79 17.53 0.48
CA LYS A 145 -4.55 18.15 0.01
C LYS A 145 -3.30 17.74 0.79
N GLN A 146 -3.44 16.83 1.75
CA GLN A 146 -2.43 16.56 2.78
C GLN A 146 -1.28 15.66 2.34
N THR A 147 -1.44 14.77 1.35
CA THR A 147 -0.40 13.80 0.99
C THR A 147 0.28 14.06 -0.37
N TYR A 148 0.06 15.19 -0.97
CA TYR A 148 0.62 15.55 -2.28
C TYR A 148 2.13 15.85 -2.29
N HIS A 149 2.77 15.83 -1.14
CA HIS A 149 4.18 16.23 -0.99
C HIS A 149 5.16 15.34 -1.77
N LEU A 150 4.92 14.02 -1.82
CA LEU A 150 5.78 13.12 -2.59
C LEU A 150 5.70 13.43 -4.09
N TRP A 151 4.50 13.73 -4.60
CA TRP A 151 4.31 14.06 -6.01
C TRP A 151 4.98 15.37 -6.41
N ASP A 152 4.96 16.38 -5.54
CA ASP A 152 5.66 17.64 -5.76
C ASP A 152 7.19 17.45 -5.86
N ARG A 153 7.73 16.43 -5.20
CA ARG A 153 9.16 16.08 -5.18
C ARG A 153 9.49 14.84 -6.04
N ARG A 154 8.62 14.44 -6.96
CA ARG A 154 8.76 13.18 -7.70
C ARG A 154 10.07 13.06 -8.47
N GLU A 155 10.60 14.14 -9.02
CA GLU A 155 11.87 14.13 -9.77
C GLU A 155 13.05 13.77 -8.86
N GLU A 156 13.04 14.25 -7.62
CA GLU A 156 14.05 13.93 -6.61
C GLU A 156 13.88 12.50 -6.07
N LEU A 157 12.62 12.08 -5.85
CA LEU A 157 12.28 10.81 -5.22
C LEU A 157 12.26 9.62 -6.20
N ALA A 158 12.20 9.86 -7.49
CA ALA A 158 12.06 8.82 -8.52
C ALA A 158 13.15 7.73 -8.47
N ALA A 159 14.38 8.07 -8.06
CA ALA A 159 15.47 7.12 -7.94
C ALA A 159 15.47 6.32 -6.62
N GLU A 160 14.71 6.76 -5.63
CA GLU A 160 14.69 6.19 -4.29
C GLU A 160 13.38 5.43 -3.99
N LEU A 161 12.31 5.73 -4.70
CA LEU A 161 11.05 5.00 -4.61
C LEU A 161 11.01 3.88 -5.67
N ASP A 162 10.65 2.68 -5.24
CA ASP A 162 10.55 1.52 -6.12
C ASP A 162 9.26 1.53 -6.95
N ALA A 163 8.19 2.19 -6.46
CA ALA A 163 6.95 2.37 -7.21
C ALA A 163 6.10 3.55 -6.66
N TRP A 164 5.05 3.87 -7.40
CA TRP A 164 4.04 4.88 -7.09
C TRP A 164 2.66 4.26 -7.25
N GLU A 165 1.76 4.46 -6.31
CA GLU A 165 0.39 4.01 -6.50
C GLU A 165 -0.26 4.75 -7.67
N VAL A 166 -0.56 4.00 -8.73
CA VAL A 166 -1.33 4.48 -9.88
C VAL A 166 -2.83 4.43 -9.61
N ALA A 167 -3.22 3.64 -8.63
CA ALA A 167 -4.59 3.54 -8.16
C ALA A 167 -4.63 3.18 -6.68
N SER A 168 -5.58 3.78 -5.95
CA SER A 168 -5.89 3.48 -4.57
C SER A 168 -7.41 3.41 -4.40
N GLY A 169 -7.90 2.32 -3.77
CA GLY A 169 -9.32 2.06 -3.73
C GLY A 169 -9.92 1.96 -5.15
N PRO A 170 -11.05 2.61 -5.40
CA PRO A 170 -11.67 2.61 -6.74
C PRO A 170 -11.08 3.67 -7.70
N TYR A 171 -10.14 4.49 -7.25
CA TYR A 171 -9.65 5.65 -7.99
C TYR A 171 -8.38 5.34 -8.76
N LEU A 172 -8.36 5.69 -10.04
CA LEU A 172 -7.17 5.66 -10.90
C LEU A 172 -6.59 7.08 -11.01
N PHE A 173 -5.26 7.21 -10.99
CA PHE A 173 -4.55 8.49 -10.99
C PHE A 173 -3.90 8.74 -12.36
N ASP A 174 -4.55 9.53 -13.19
CA ASP A 174 -4.09 9.86 -14.54
C ASP A 174 -2.68 10.48 -14.55
N GLU A 175 -2.38 11.29 -13.54
CA GLU A 175 -1.07 11.94 -13.40
C GLU A 175 0.04 10.90 -13.24
N VAL A 176 -0.17 9.88 -12.40
CA VAL A 176 0.80 8.81 -12.19
C VAL A 176 0.87 7.92 -13.42
N LEU A 177 -0.29 7.55 -13.99
CA LEU A 177 -0.39 6.70 -15.18
C LEU A 177 0.42 7.25 -16.36
N ARG A 178 0.42 8.58 -16.54
CA ARG A 178 1.12 9.26 -17.65
C ARG A 178 2.55 9.69 -17.33
N SER A 179 3.02 9.46 -16.11
CA SER A 179 4.32 9.96 -15.66
C SER A 179 5.52 9.18 -16.18
N GLY A 180 5.32 7.90 -16.55
CA GLY A 180 6.41 6.98 -16.86
C GLY A 180 7.16 6.45 -15.63
N LEU A 181 6.71 6.77 -14.40
CA LEU A 181 7.26 6.25 -13.15
C LEU A 181 6.86 4.79 -12.96
N PRO A 182 7.63 3.98 -12.19
CA PRO A 182 7.23 2.65 -11.77
C PRO A 182 5.92 2.68 -10.98
N MET A 183 5.01 1.71 -11.20
CA MET A 183 3.65 1.78 -10.67
C MET A 183 3.21 0.51 -9.96
N VAL A 184 2.32 0.65 -8.97
CA VAL A 184 1.51 -0.41 -8.35
C VAL A 184 0.08 0.08 -8.17
N ALA A 185 -0.86 -0.84 -7.98
CA ALA A 185 -2.25 -0.52 -7.64
C ALA A 185 -2.67 -1.26 -6.38
N SER A 186 -3.37 -0.60 -5.46
CA SER A 186 -3.72 -1.13 -4.15
C SER A 186 -5.10 -0.69 -3.69
N GLY A 187 -5.59 -1.33 -2.63
CA GLY A 187 -6.95 -1.09 -2.12
C GLY A 187 -7.08 0.02 -1.11
N ASP A 188 -6.03 0.28 -0.31
CA ASP A 188 -6.10 1.17 0.86
C ASP A 188 -7.29 0.81 1.76
N LEU A 189 -7.38 -0.50 2.09
CA LEU A 189 -8.54 -1.06 2.75
C LEU A 189 -8.53 -0.79 4.25
N HIS A 190 -9.55 -0.10 4.74
CA HIS A 190 -9.81 0.12 6.16
C HIS A 190 -11.03 -0.68 6.65
N GLN A 191 -11.90 -1.11 5.74
CA GLN A 191 -13.13 -1.84 6.05
C GLN A 191 -13.52 -2.78 4.89
N PRO A 192 -14.24 -3.89 5.17
CA PRO A 192 -14.53 -4.93 4.17
C PRO A 192 -15.22 -4.42 2.90
N GLU A 193 -16.04 -3.39 3.03
CA GLU A 193 -16.80 -2.79 1.91
C GLU A 193 -15.89 -2.15 0.85
N GLN A 194 -14.63 -1.85 1.20
CA GLN A 194 -13.62 -1.28 0.29
C GLN A 194 -12.85 -2.34 -0.51
N LEU A 195 -13.20 -3.63 -0.36
CA LEU A 195 -12.49 -4.72 -1.03
C LEU A 195 -12.57 -4.63 -2.56
N SER A 196 -13.70 -4.13 -3.09
CA SER A 196 -13.85 -3.82 -4.53
C SER A 196 -13.02 -2.59 -4.89
N SER A 197 -11.86 -2.84 -5.48
CA SER A 197 -10.88 -1.80 -5.78
C SER A 197 -9.81 -2.31 -6.75
N TRP A 198 -8.93 -1.41 -7.20
CA TRP A 198 -7.77 -1.75 -8.03
C TRP A 198 -6.77 -2.61 -7.24
N LYS A 199 -6.18 -3.57 -7.93
CA LYS A 199 -5.22 -4.53 -7.39
C LYS A 199 -4.05 -4.72 -8.35
N THR A 200 -2.92 -5.11 -7.79
CA THR A 200 -1.75 -5.56 -8.56
C THR A 200 -1.86 -7.05 -8.89
N VAL A 201 -1.40 -7.43 -10.07
CA VAL A 201 -1.30 -8.83 -10.51
C VAL A 201 0.16 -9.15 -10.81
N PHE A 202 0.70 -10.16 -10.14
CA PHE A 202 2.05 -10.65 -10.35
C PHE A 202 2.07 -11.94 -11.17
N GLU A 203 3.03 -12.06 -12.09
CA GLU A 203 3.34 -13.27 -12.87
C GLU A 203 4.70 -13.90 -12.45
N CYS A 204 5.08 -13.73 -11.20
CA CYS A 204 6.30 -14.29 -10.61
C CYS A 204 6.01 -15.49 -9.71
N GLU A 205 7.07 -16.14 -9.21
CA GLU A 205 6.97 -17.17 -8.19
C GLU A 205 6.33 -16.63 -6.91
N LYS A 206 5.60 -17.50 -6.19
CA LYS A 206 4.96 -17.15 -4.92
C LYS A 206 5.99 -17.21 -3.77
N HIS A 207 6.88 -16.24 -3.77
CA HIS A 207 7.93 -16.06 -2.78
C HIS A 207 8.12 -14.58 -2.48
N PRO A 208 8.34 -14.18 -1.21
CA PRO A 208 8.46 -12.76 -0.85
C PRO A 208 9.45 -11.98 -1.71
N GLU A 209 10.67 -12.47 -1.87
CA GLU A 209 11.71 -11.81 -2.67
C GLU A 209 11.31 -11.67 -4.14
N ALA A 210 10.68 -12.69 -4.73
CA ALA A 210 10.22 -12.63 -6.11
C ALA A 210 9.14 -11.56 -6.32
N VAL A 211 8.24 -11.37 -5.34
CA VAL A 211 7.21 -10.32 -5.37
C VAL A 211 7.87 -8.94 -5.26
N LEU A 212 8.81 -8.74 -4.33
CA LEU A 212 9.52 -7.46 -4.19
C LEU A 212 10.34 -7.13 -5.44
N ASP A 213 10.97 -8.13 -6.03
CA ASP A 213 11.72 -7.98 -7.29
C ASP A 213 10.81 -7.67 -8.48
N ALA A 214 9.63 -8.28 -8.55
CA ALA A 214 8.64 -7.98 -9.59
C ALA A 214 8.15 -6.51 -9.50
N ILE A 215 8.01 -5.96 -8.28
CA ILE A 215 7.73 -4.53 -8.10
C ILE A 215 8.88 -3.68 -8.66
N ARG A 216 10.13 -3.97 -8.29
CA ARG A 216 11.30 -3.21 -8.77
C ARG A 216 11.49 -3.28 -10.28
N LYS A 217 11.21 -4.45 -10.89
CA LYS A 217 11.35 -4.69 -12.33
C LYS A 217 10.11 -4.31 -13.13
N GLN A 218 9.01 -3.94 -12.47
CA GLN A 218 7.71 -3.67 -13.09
C GLN A 218 7.16 -4.87 -13.90
N GLU A 219 7.42 -6.10 -13.42
CA GLU A 219 6.90 -7.35 -13.96
C GLU A 219 5.52 -7.64 -13.35
N LEU A 220 4.55 -6.76 -13.64
CA LEU A 220 3.23 -6.76 -13.04
C LEU A 220 2.18 -6.11 -13.97
N SER A 221 0.92 -6.31 -13.63
CA SER A 221 -0.22 -5.66 -14.27
C SER A 221 -1.25 -5.23 -13.23
N PHE A 222 -2.31 -4.55 -13.64
CA PHE A 222 -3.36 -4.06 -12.75
C PHE A 222 -4.70 -4.64 -13.13
N ARG A 223 -5.53 -4.88 -12.10
CA ARG A 223 -6.89 -5.36 -12.27
C ARG A 223 -7.82 -4.70 -11.27
N PHE A 224 -9.00 -4.28 -11.72
CA PHE A 224 -10.07 -3.95 -10.78
C PHE A 224 -10.70 -5.24 -10.27
N PHE A 225 -10.59 -5.48 -8.97
CA PHE A 225 -11.24 -6.60 -8.30
C PHE A 225 -12.61 -6.16 -7.81
N GLN A 226 -13.63 -6.93 -8.16
CA GLN A 226 -14.98 -6.72 -7.69
C GLN A 226 -15.42 -7.91 -6.83
N ASP A 227 -15.73 -7.64 -5.56
CA ASP A 227 -16.26 -8.65 -4.68
C ASP A 227 -17.73 -8.92 -4.98
N SER A 228 -18.13 -10.19 -5.09
CA SER A 228 -19.51 -10.60 -5.34
C SER A 228 -20.46 -10.29 -4.17
N ILE A 229 -19.94 -10.12 -2.96
CA ILE A 229 -20.72 -9.83 -1.75
C ILE A 229 -20.95 -8.32 -1.60
N TYR A 230 -19.92 -7.51 -1.85
CA TYR A 230 -19.92 -6.07 -1.62
C TYR A 230 -19.99 -5.24 -2.93
N GLY A 231 -19.92 -5.87 -4.10
CA GLY A 231 -19.84 -5.16 -5.39
C GLY A 231 -20.82 -5.66 -6.45
N LYS A 232 -21.47 -4.76 -7.14
CA LYS A 232 -22.26 -5.06 -8.35
C LYS A 232 -21.44 -4.73 -9.58
N GLU A 233 -21.18 -5.79 -10.39
CA GLU A 233 -20.79 -5.80 -11.81
C GLU A 233 -19.35 -5.49 -12.26
N GLN A 234 -18.92 -6.41 -13.05
CA GLN A 234 -17.97 -6.65 -14.16
C GLN A 234 -16.54 -6.12 -14.11
N LEU A 235 -15.66 -7.13 -14.23
CA LEU A 235 -14.21 -7.05 -14.36
C LEU A 235 -13.77 -6.62 -15.77
N HIS A 236 -12.85 -5.68 -15.85
CA HIS A 236 -11.99 -5.53 -17.01
C HIS A 236 -10.51 -5.67 -16.53
N ASP A 237 -9.80 -6.66 -17.05
CA ASP A 237 -8.35 -6.75 -16.90
C ASP A 237 -7.71 -5.64 -17.73
N VAL A 238 -7.05 -4.70 -17.08
CA VAL A 238 -6.26 -3.65 -17.72
C VAL A 238 -4.80 -3.97 -17.51
N ARG A 239 -4.07 -4.26 -18.60
CA ARG A 239 -2.61 -4.44 -18.56
C ARG A 239 -1.92 -3.11 -18.81
N VAL A 240 -0.80 -2.85 -18.12
CA VAL A 240 -0.01 -1.61 -18.33
C VAL A 240 0.39 -1.43 -19.79
N GLY A 241 0.63 -2.54 -20.53
CA GLY A 241 0.90 -2.53 -21.96
C GLY A 241 -0.30 -2.19 -22.86
N ASP A 242 -1.52 -2.34 -22.36
CA ASP A 242 -2.76 -2.06 -23.09
C ASP A 242 -3.26 -0.61 -22.87
N LEU A 243 -2.67 0.09 -21.92
CA LEU A 243 -2.89 1.51 -21.67
C LEU A 243 -2.10 2.35 -22.68
N GLY A 244 -2.37 2.15 -23.97
CA GLY A 244 -1.95 3.09 -24.99
C GLY A 244 -2.48 4.49 -24.60
N VAL A 245 -1.59 5.47 -24.67
CA VAL A 245 -1.89 6.88 -24.40
C VAL A 245 -3.06 7.34 -25.32
N GLY A 246 -4.30 7.02 -24.97
CA GLY A 246 -5.43 7.39 -25.80
C GLY A 246 -6.79 6.74 -25.52
N ALA A 247 -6.88 5.72 -24.68
CA ALA A 247 -8.14 5.05 -24.43
C ALA A 247 -8.34 4.73 -22.94
N LEU A 248 -8.87 5.68 -22.20
CA LEU A 248 -9.53 5.41 -20.92
C LEU A 248 -11.02 5.38 -21.17
N PRO A 249 -11.79 4.37 -20.70
CA PRO A 249 -13.23 4.48 -20.62
C PRO A 249 -13.56 5.60 -19.63
N ASP A 250 -14.53 6.44 -19.99
CA ASP A 250 -15.05 7.50 -19.13
C ASP A 250 -15.44 6.90 -17.77
N ALA A 251 -14.88 7.51 -16.72
CA ALA A 251 -15.24 7.16 -15.35
C ALA A 251 -16.72 7.47 -15.12
N VAL A 252 -17.47 6.45 -14.73
CA VAL A 252 -18.86 6.56 -14.26
C VAL A 252 -18.86 7.00 -12.81
#